data_83f1216f49bb2ab77d94016a808f90b7
#
_entry.id   83f1216f49bb2ab77d94016a808f90b7
#
_cell.length_a   1.000
_cell.length_b   1.000
_cell.length_c   1.000
_cell.angle_alpha   90.00
_cell.angle_beta   90.00
_cell.angle_gamma   90.00
#
_symmetry.space_group_name_H-M   'P 1'
#
loop_
_entity.id
_entity.type
_entity.pdbx_description
1 polymer ?
#
loop_
_entity_poly.entity_id
_entity_poly.type
_entity_poly.pdbx_seq_one_letter_code
_entity_poly.pdbx_strand_id
1 'polypeptide(L)'
;MTETELKEKVYEGVIELAVSLTRQGKTMTSEELTEWINQHYAGFQHPYGNSRGVPQAAFLRAKNAGNHEGMDALVKAFTHNDGTPLWKE
;
A
#
# COMPACT_ATOMS: atom_id res chain seq x y z
N MET A 1 7.42 7.47 -18.99
CA MET A 1 7.31 6.37 -18.01
C MET A 1 6.25 5.40 -18.49
N THR A 2 6.58 4.10 -18.55
CA THR A 2 5.62 3.07 -18.94
C THR A 2 4.66 2.76 -17.80
N GLU A 3 3.53 2.12 -18.12
CA GLU A 3 2.58 1.66 -17.10
C GLU A 3 3.24 0.72 -16.09
N THR A 4 4.08 -0.18 -16.57
CA THR A 4 4.80 -1.12 -15.72
C THR A 4 5.72 -0.41 -14.74
N GLU A 5 6.46 0.58 -15.22
CA GLU A 5 7.34 1.38 -14.35
C GLU A 5 6.55 2.16 -13.30
N LEU A 6 5.41 2.72 -13.68
CA LEU A 6 4.55 3.44 -12.75
C LEU A 6 4.00 2.51 -11.67
N LYS A 7 3.53 1.32 -12.05
CA LYS A 7 3.06 0.31 -11.11
C LYS A 7 4.14 -0.07 -10.11
N GLU A 8 5.36 -0.31 -10.59
CA GLU A 8 6.49 -0.66 -9.74
C GLU A 8 6.77 0.43 -8.71
N LYS A 9 6.78 1.67 -9.14
CA LYS A 9 7.03 2.81 -8.24
C LYS A 9 5.93 2.96 -7.20
N VAL A 10 4.67 2.76 -7.60
CA VAL A 10 3.54 2.83 -6.67
C VAL A 10 3.66 1.76 -5.59
N TYR A 11 3.92 0.52 -5.99
CA TYR A 11 4.01 -0.59 -5.03
C TYR A 11 5.20 -0.41 -4.08
N GLU A 12 6.35 -0.02 -4.59
CA GLU A 12 7.52 0.26 -3.76
C GLU A 12 7.26 1.43 -2.80
N GLY A 13 6.64 2.49 -3.30
CA GLY A 13 6.28 3.65 -2.48
C GLY A 13 5.29 3.30 -1.37
N VAL A 14 4.32 2.44 -1.67
CA VAL A 14 3.34 1.99 -0.67
C VAL A 14 3.99 1.11 0.39
N ILE A 15 4.93 0.25 0.00
CA ILE A 15 5.70 -0.55 0.96
C ILE A 15 6.49 0.37 1.91
N GLU A 16 7.20 1.35 1.37
CA GLU A 16 7.96 2.31 2.17
C GLU A 16 7.05 3.12 3.10
N LEU A 17 5.89 3.54 2.59
CA LEU A 17 4.90 4.24 3.39
C LEU A 17 4.42 3.38 4.56
N ALA A 18 4.12 2.12 4.30
CA ALA A 18 3.66 1.19 5.34
C ALA A 18 4.72 0.99 6.42
N VAL A 19 5.98 0.81 6.03
CA VAL A 19 7.09 0.66 6.98
C VAL A 19 7.24 1.92 7.83
N SER A 20 7.18 3.09 7.21
CA SER A 20 7.28 4.37 7.91
C SER A 20 6.16 4.54 8.93
N LEU A 21 4.91 4.26 8.52
CA LEU A 21 3.75 4.35 9.40
C LEU A 21 3.88 3.40 10.59
N THR A 22 4.29 2.16 10.32
CA THR A 22 4.45 1.14 11.36
C THR A 22 5.50 1.56 12.38
N ARG A 23 6.63 2.09 11.91
CA ARG A 23 7.69 2.59 12.80
C ARG A 23 7.24 3.75 13.68
N GLN A 24 6.30 4.56 13.19
CA GLN A 24 5.74 5.69 13.93
C GLN A 24 4.54 5.30 14.80
N GLY A 25 4.10 4.04 14.74
CA GLY A 25 2.89 3.61 15.44
C GLY A 25 1.62 4.20 14.87
N LYS A 26 1.62 4.57 13.60
CA LYS A 26 0.49 5.19 12.92
C LYS A 26 -0.16 4.24 11.93
N THR A 27 -1.43 4.50 11.63
CA THR A 27 -2.18 3.77 10.60
C THR A 27 -2.79 4.75 9.60
N MET A 28 -3.19 4.23 8.46
CA MET A 28 -3.81 5.00 7.39
C MET A 28 -5.05 4.26 6.90
N THR A 29 -6.17 4.98 6.75
CA THR A 29 -7.40 4.39 6.23
C THR A 29 -7.32 4.19 4.72
N SER A 30 -8.25 3.39 4.17
CA SER A 30 -8.37 3.17 2.73
C SER A 30 -8.53 4.49 1.97
N GLU A 31 -9.34 5.40 2.50
CA GLU A 31 -9.58 6.69 1.89
C GLU A 31 -8.31 7.54 1.87
N GLU A 32 -7.60 7.58 2.99
CA GLU A 32 -6.33 8.30 3.10
C GLU A 32 -5.28 7.72 2.15
N LEU A 33 -5.22 6.40 2.03
CA LEU A 33 -4.30 5.74 1.10
C LEU A 33 -4.61 6.11 -0.34
N THR A 34 -5.89 6.11 -0.72
CA THR A 34 -6.31 6.50 -2.07
C THR A 34 -5.89 7.95 -2.38
N GLU A 35 -6.10 8.85 -1.44
CA GLU A 35 -5.68 10.25 -1.59
C GLU A 35 -4.17 10.37 -1.73
N TRP A 36 -3.42 9.63 -0.91
CA TRP A 36 -1.96 9.63 -0.96
C TRP A 36 -1.46 9.18 -2.33
N ILE A 37 -2.04 8.10 -2.86
CA ILE A 37 -1.68 7.60 -4.19
C ILE A 37 -1.98 8.65 -5.26
N ASN A 38 -3.16 9.27 -5.20
CA ASN A 38 -3.55 10.30 -6.16
C ASN A 38 -2.63 11.51 -6.13
N GLN A 39 -2.14 11.88 -4.95
CA GLN A 39 -1.24 13.02 -4.80
C GLN A 39 0.17 12.73 -5.31
N HIS A 40 0.66 11.52 -5.08
CA HIS A 40 2.04 11.16 -5.40
C HIS A 40 2.19 10.51 -6.78
N TYR A 41 1.15 9.87 -7.26
CA TYR A 41 1.15 9.11 -8.53
C TYR A 41 -0.11 9.42 -9.31
N ALA A 42 -0.25 10.67 -9.74
CA ALA A 42 -1.42 11.14 -10.45
C ALA A 42 -1.74 10.28 -11.69
N GLY A 43 -3.01 9.92 -11.84
CA GLY A 43 -3.47 9.12 -12.96
C GLY A 43 -3.34 7.62 -12.78
N PHE A 44 -2.71 7.16 -11.70
CA PHE A 44 -2.61 5.73 -11.44
C PHE A 44 -3.95 5.18 -10.95
N GLN A 45 -4.41 4.09 -11.55
CA GLN A 45 -5.58 3.35 -11.09
C GLN A 45 -5.33 1.86 -11.18
N HIS A 46 -5.56 1.16 -10.07
CA HIS A 46 -5.50 -0.30 -10.05
C HIS A 46 -6.86 -0.86 -10.48
N PRO A 47 -6.92 -1.97 -11.25
CA PRO A 47 -8.18 -2.58 -11.68
C PRO A 47 -9.14 -2.90 -10.53
N TYR A 48 -8.63 -3.24 -9.37
CA TYR A 48 -9.44 -3.55 -8.18
C TYR A 48 -9.55 -2.38 -7.20
N GLY A 49 -9.17 -1.18 -7.63
CA GLY A 49 -9.20 0.02 -6.81
C GLY A 49 -7.91 0.27 -6.04
N ASN A 50 -7.57 1.55 -5.85
CA ASN A 50 -6.31 1.93 -5.20
C ASN A 50 -6.29 1.59 -3.71
N SER A 51 -7.45 1.49 -3.08
CA SER A 51 -7.53 1.16 -1.65
C SER A 51 -7.46 -0.34 -1.35
N ARG A 52 -7.74 -1.19 -2.34
CA ARG A 52 -7.73 -2.65 -2.17
C ARG A 52 -6.64 -3.33 -2.97
N GLY A 53 -6.58 -3.03 -4.28
CA GLY A 53 -5.65 -3.69 -5.18
C GLY A 53 -4.21 -3.33 -4.93
N VAL A 54 -3.92 -2.07 -4.62
CA VAL A 54 -2.55 -1.61 -4.40
C VAL A 54 -1.90 -2.26 -3.18
N PRO A 55 -2.54 -2.30 -1.99
CA PRO A 55 -1.93 -2.98 -0.85
C PRO A 55 -1.67 -4.46 -1.09
N GLN A 56 -2.58 -5.17 -1.77
CA GLN A 56 -2.40 -6.58 -2.09
C GLN A 56 -1.24 -6.79 -3.07
N ALA A 57 -1.17 -5.97 -4.10
CA ALA A 57 -0.08 -6.06 -5.07
C ALA A 57 1.27 -5.73 -4.43
N ALA A 58 1.30 -4.72 -3.56
CA ALA A 58 2.50 -4.37 -2.82
C ALA A 58 2.93 -5.51 -1.88
N PHE A 59 1.97 -6.16 -1.23
CA PHE A 59 2.24 -7.31 -0.36
C PHE A 59 2.88 -8.47 -1.15
N LEU A 60 2.32 -8.80 -2.31
CA LEU A 60 2.89 -9.86 -3.15
C LEU A 60 4.29 -9.50 -3.60
N ARG A 61 4.55 -8.24 -3.91
CA ARG A 61 5.87 -7.77 -4.29
C ARG A 61 6.87 -7.92 -3.15
N ALA A 62 6.50 -7.51 -1.94
CA ALA A 62 7.33 -7.66 -0.77
C ALA A 62 7.62 -9.13 -0.47
N LYS A 63 6.62 -10.00 -0.62
CA LYS A 63 6.76 -11.44 -0.45
C LYS A 63 7.76 -12.01 -1.44
N ASN A 64 7.65 -11.67 -2.72
CA ASN A 64 8.53 -12.18 -3.76
C ASN A 64 9.97 -11.70 -3.56
N ALA A 65 10.15 -10.53 -2.96
CA ALA A 65 11.48 -9.97 -2.66
C ALA A 65 12.04 -10.45 -1.32
N GLY A 66 11.29 -11.25 -0.56
CA GLY A 66 11.71 -11.67 0.78
C GLY A 66 11.72 -10.55 1.80
N ASN A 67 10.96 -9.49 1.56
CA ASN A 67 10.90 -8.32 2.44
C ASN A 67 9.87 -8.53 3.55
N HIS A 68 10.26 -9.22 4.62
CA HIS A 68 9.38 -9.53 5.75
C HIS A 68 8.91 -8.28 6.50
N GLU A 69 9.78 -7.29 6.65
CA GLU A 69 9.40 -6.03 7.29
C GLU A 69 8.29 -5.33 6.50
N GLY A 70 8.43 -5.30 5.18
CA GLY A 70 7.41 -4.72 4.30
C GLY A 70 6.08 -5.45 4.36
N MET A 71 6.12 -6.78 4.37
CA MET A 71 4.90 -7.61 4.49
C MET A 71 4.16 -7.32 5.79
N ASP A 72 4.87 -7.34 6.91
CA ASP A 72 4.28 -7.08 8.22
C ASP A 72 3.73 -5.66 8.31
N ALA A 73 4.47 -4.70 7.77
CA ALA A 73 4.06 -3.30 7.78
C ALA A 73 2.77 -3.10 6.98
N LEU A 74 2.67 -3.71 5.81
CA LEU A 74 1.46 -3.60 4.97
C LEU A 74 0.22 -4.13 5.68
N VAL A 75 0.37 -5.20 6.43
CA VAL A 75 -0.75 -5.77 7.21
C VAL A 75 -1.18 -4.84 8.34
N LYS A 76 -0.23 -4.15 8.98
CA LYS A 76 -0.50 -3.32 10.16
C LYS A 76 -0.86 -1.87 9.83
N ALA A 77 -0.30 -1.31 8.76
CA ALA A 77 -0.39 0.12 8.50
C ALA A 77 -1.72 0.57 7.91
N PHE A 78 -2.39 -0.28 7.15
CA PHE A 78 -3.60 0.10 6.42
C PHE A 78 -4.85 -0.53 7.00
N THR A 79 -5.90 0.27 7.10
CA THR A 79 -7.20 -0.14 7.66
C THR A 79 -8.34 0.25 6.73
N HIS A 80 -9.51 -0.30 6.98
CA HIS A 80 -10.76 0.23 6.41
C HIS A 80 -11.04 1.61 7.01
N ASN A 81 -11.99 2.35 6.43
CA ASN A 81 -12.33 3.69 6.91
C ASN A 81 -12.87 3.71 8.33
N ASP A 82 -13.37 2.58 8.82
CA ASP A 82 -13.85 2.43 10.20
C ASP A 82 -12.76 2.00 11.19
N GLY A 83 -11.52 1.87 10.73
CA GLY A 83 -10.38 1.49 11.55
C GLY A 83 -10.12 -0.01 11.67
N THR A 84 -10.96 -0.85 11.07
CA THR A 84 -10.73 -2.30 11.09
C THR A 84 -9.62 -2.70 10.12
N PRO A 85 -8.86 -3.77 10.40
CA PRO A 85 -7.78 -4.21 9.51
C PRO A 85 -8.27 -4.56 8.10
N LEU A 86 -7.49 -4.19 7.09
CA LEU A 86 -7.81 -4.53 5.70
C LEU A 86 -7.71 -6.03 5.44
N TRP A 87 -6.77 -6.69 6.11
CA TRP A 87 -6.59 -8.13 5.97
C TRP A 87 -7.19 -8.85 7.15
N LYS A 88 -7.98 -9.87 6.83
CA LYS A 88 -8.43 -10.85 7.81
C LYS A 88 -7.46 -12.02 7.77
N GLU A 89 -7.00 -12.40 8.92
CA GLU A 89 -6.25 -13.64 9.04
C GLU A 89 -7.19 -14.83 9.06
#